data_32c8173ecf755368853064ef5f686543
#
_entry.id   32c8173ecf755368853064ef5f686543
#
_cell.length_a   1.000
_cell.length_b   1.000
_cell.length_c   1.000
_cell.angle_alpha   90.00
_cell.angle_beta   90.00
_cell.angle_gamma   90.00
#
_symmetry.space_group_name_H-M   'P 1'
#
loop_
_entity.id
_entity.type
_entity.pdbx_description
1 polymer ?
#
loop_
_entity_poly.entity_id
_entity_poly.type
_entity_poly.pdbx_seq_one_letter_code
_entity_poly.pdbx_strand_id
1 'polypeptide(L)'
;MAAAWAEWHDEDQPAVIPEDAVSRVLASTDIVQLIGSHLPLKPAGRYYKALCPFHNEKTPSFIVNPERQIFHCFGCGEGGDAVGFLMRQEHLSFPEAIRSLADRAGMQLPARVSATPRAGTGRDEDGRLRLLAIHKAAAEFFRQQLTDQTEGASARTYLRGRGIPESM
;
A
#
# COMPACT_ATOMS: atom_id res chain seq x y z
N MET A 1 -13.62 -22.16 -27.96
CA MET A 1 -13.50 -20.77 -27.50
C MET A 1 -12.53 -20.75 -26.32
N ALA A 2 -11.23 -20.77 -26.60
CA ALA A 2 -10.17 -20.72 -25.60
C ALA A 2 -9.00 -19.94 -26.22
N ALA A 3 -9.04 -18.61 -26.14
CA ALA A 3 -7.89 -17.75 -26.47
C ALA A 3 -8.27 -16.28 -26.28
N ALA A 4 -8.45 -15.83 -25.03
CA ALA A 4 -8.66 -14.40 -24.77
C ALA A 4 -7.93 -13.87 -23.51
N TRP A 5 -6.97 -14.62 -22.96
CA TRP A 5 -6.21 -14.19 -21.79
C TRP A 5 -4.70 -14.44 -21.92
N ALA A 6 -4.23 -14.53 -23.16
CA ALA A 6 -2.81 -14.73 -23.49
C ALA A 6 -2.07 -13.44 -23.89
N GLU A 7 -2.66 -12.25 -23.76
CA GLU A 7 -2.03 -10.96 -24.09
C GLU A 7 -2.01 -10.03 -22.87
N TRP A 8 -1.57 -10.53 -21.73
CA TRP A 8 -1.08 -9.64 -20.68
C TRP A 8 0.36 -9.32 -21.01
N HIS A 9 0.56 -8.17 -21.65
CA HIS A 9 1.90 -7.66 -21.90
C HIS A 9 2.62 -7.44 -20.58
N ASP A 10 3.88 -7.85 -20.52
CA ASP A 10 4.82 -7.72 -19.39
C ASP A 10 5.06 -6.25 -18.98
N GLU A 11 4.49 -5.30 -19.73
CA GLU A 11 4.58 -3.86 -19.50
C GLU A 11 3.63 -3.33 -18.41
N ASP A 12 2.59 -4.09 -18.03
CA ASP A 12 1.57 -3.69 -17.05
C ASP A 12 1.80 -4.25 -15.63
N GLN A 13 2.91 -4.95 -15.40
CA GLN A 13 3.23 -5.39 -14.04
C GLN A 13 3.73 -4.20 -13.22
N PRO A 14 3.14 -3.95 -12.03
CA PRO A 14 3.61 -2.89 -11.15
C PRO A 14 5.09 -3.12 -10.82
N ALA A 15 5.93 -2.14 -11.15
CA ALA A 15 7.35 -2.20 -10.88
C ALA A 15 7.58 -2.40 -9.37
N VAL A 16 8.02 -3.58 -8.99
CA VAL A 16 8.35 -3.90 -7.59
C VAL A 16 9.68 -3.23 -7.27
N ILE A 17 9.64 -2.25 -6.37
CA ILE A 17 10.85 -1.61 -5.85
C ILE A 17 11.37 -2.50 -4.71
N PRO A 18 12.65 -2.91 -4.73
CA PRO A 18 13.23 -3.73 -3.67
C PRO A 18 13.15 -3.03 -2.30
N GLU A 19 12.87 -3.77 -1.25
CA GLU A 19 12.71 -3.23 0.12
C GLU A 19 13.98 -2.52 0.62
N ASP A 20 15.17 -3.02 0.24
CA ASP A 20 16.44 -2.37 0.55
C ASP A 20 16.58 -1.01 -0.14
N ALA A 21 16.06 -0.86 -1.36
CA ALA A 21 16.04 0.42 -2.07
C ALA A 21 15.07 1.40 -1.39
N VAL A 22 13.89 0.94 -0.99
CA VAL A 22 12.92 1.74 -0.22
C VAL A 22 13.54 2.21 1.09
N SER A 23 14.16 1.31 1.84
CA SER A 23 14.81 1.63 3.13
C SER A 23 15.93 2.66 2.97
N ARG A 24 16.75 2.55 1.93
CA ARG A 24 17.81 3.53 1.63
C ARG A 24 17.26 4.90 1.27
N VAL A 25 16.20 4.96 0.46
CA VAL A 25 15.54 6.21 0.08
C VAL A 25 14.96 6.89 1.32
N LEU A 26 14.26 6.14 2.18
CA LEU A 26 13.71 6.68 3.42
C LEU A 26 14.81 7.17 4.37
N ALA A 27 15.90 6.43 4.52
CA ALA A 27 17.03 6.82 5.39
C ALA A 27 17.76 8.08 4.89
N SER A 28 17.73 8.36 3.58
CA SER A 28 18.33 9.56 2.98
C SER A 28 17.38 10.76 2.91
N THR A 29 16.11 10.57 3.27
CA THR A 29 15.08 11.60 3.20
C THR A 29 14.89 12.27 4.54
N ASP A 30 15.03 13.61 4.60
CA ASP A 30 14.63 14.39 5.76
C ASP A 30 13.20 14.89 5.58
N ILE A 31 12.29 14.40 6.43
CA ILE A 31 10.86 14.74 6.37
C ILE A 31 10.61 16.23 6.61
N VAL A 32 11.44 16.91 7.40
CA VAL A 32 11.29 18.36 7.67
C VAL A 32 11.62 19.16 6.43
N GLN A 33 12.72 18.82 5.73
CA GLN A 33 13.07 19.44 4.46
C GLN A 33 12.02 19.16 3.38
N LEU A 34 11.58 17.91 3.28
CA LEU A 34 10.55 17.50 2.32
C LEU A 34 9.26 18.31 2.53
N ILE A 35 8.69 18.27 3.73
CA ILE A 35 7.43 18.95 4.03
C ILE A 35 7.61 20.46 3.98
N GLY A 36 8.76 20.98 4.43
CA GLY A 36 9.11 22.39 4.38
C GLY A 36 9.17 22.95 2.95
N SER A 37 9.42 22.14 1.94
CA SER A 37 9.33 22.55 0.54
C SER A 37 7.89 22.73 0.03
N HIS A 38 6.90 22.17 0.72
CA HIS A 38 5.47 22.27 0.39
C HIS A 38 4.70 23.22 1.33
N LEU A 39 5.10 23.28 2.61
CA LEU A 39 4.38 24.00 3.65
C LEU A 39 5.31 24.86 4.49
N PRO A 40 4.88 26.05 4.94
CA PRO A 40 5.65 26.87 5.88
C PRO A 40 5.65 26.22 7.27
N LEU A 41 6.67 25.45 7.58
CA LEU A 41 6.87 24.82 8.89
C LEU A 41 7.37 25.84 9.92
N LYS A 42 6.73 25.90 11.09
CA LYS A 42 7.17 26.72 12.22
C LYS A 42 7.72 25.83 13.33
N PRO A 43 8.92 26.12 13.86
CA PRO A 43 9.46 25.35 14.98
C PRO A 43 8.58 25.48 16.23
N ALA A 44 8.38 24.38 16.93
CA ALA A 44 7.59 24.28 18.16
C ALA A 44 8.25 23.30 19.14
N GLY A 45 9.31 23.73 19.79
CA GLY A 45 10.15 22.89 20.65
C GLY A 45 10.91 21.86 19.80
N ARG A 46 10.71 20.55 20.10
CA ARG A 46 11.32 19.43 19.35
C ARG A 46 10.57 19.08 18.07
N TYR A 47 9.46 19.73 17.77
CA TYR A 47 8.59 19.45 16.64
C TYR A 47 8.49 20.68 15.72
N TYR A 48 7.90 20.47 14.55
CA TYR A 48 7.46 21.54 13.66
C TYR A 48 5.96 21.51 13.53
N LYS A 49 5.34 22.68 13.37
CA LYS A 49 3.89 22.84 13.19
C LYS A 49 3.58 23.60 11.92
N ALA A 50 2.48 23.23 11.27
CA ALA A 50 1.90 23.93 10.13
C ALA A 50 0.38 23.82 10.11
N LEU A 51 -0.27 24.55 9.21
CA LEU A 51 -1.63 24.26 8.81
C LEU A 51 -1.63 22.98 7.95
N CYS A 52 -2.61 22.13 8.17
CA CYS A 52 -2.70 20.87 7.46
C CYS A 52 -3.03 21.09 5.97
N PRO A 53 -2.32 20.45 5.03
CA PRO A 53 -2.64 20.54 3.62
C PRO A 53 -3.83 19.64 3.20
N PHE A 54 -4.22 18.70 4.06
CA PHE A 54 -5.22 17.68 3.74
C PHE A 54 -6.64 18.04 4.19
N HIS A 55 -6.79 19.09 5.03
CA HIS A 55 -8.09 19.64 5.41
C HIS A 55 -7.98 21.14 5.69
N ASN A 56 -9.10 21.83 5.61
CA ASN A 56 -9.14 23.26 5.85
C ASN A 56 -9.22 23.56 7.35
N GLU A 57 -8.22 24.29 7.88
CA GLU A 57 -8.17 24.69 9.29
C GLU A 57 -7.57 26.09 9.45
N LYS A 58 -7.93 26.77 10.56
CA LYS A 58 -7.39 28.07 10.92
C LYS A 58 -6.29 28.02 11.97
N THR A 59 -6.24 26.91 12.74
CA THR A 59 -5.28 26.71 13.83
C THR A 59 -4.36 25.55 13.46
N PRO A 60 -3.03 25.73 13.50
CA PRO A 60 -2.08 24.70 13.13
C PRO A 60 -2.23 23.43 13.97
N SER A 61 -2.63 22.33 13.36
CA SER A 61 -2.75 21.02 13.98
C SER A 61 -1.85 19.94 13.36
N PHE A 62 -1.17 20.29 12.26
CA PHE A 62 -0.22 19.41 11.57
C PHE A 62 1.15 19.48 12.26
N ILE A 63 1.62 18.36 12.77
CA ILE A 63 2.89 18.24 13.51
C ILE A 63 3.85 17.31 12.77
N VAL A 64 5.10 17.75 12.64
CA VAL A 64 6.20 16.95 12.09
C VAL A 64 7.20 16.63 13.19
N ASN A 65 7.53 15.36 13.36
CA ASN A 65 8.54 14.89 14.30
C ASN A 65 9.84 14.54 13.54
N PRO A 66 10.91 15.35 13.69
CA PRO A 66 12.17 15.10 12.99
C PRO A 66 12.93 13.87 13.52
N GLU A 67 12.79 13.52 14.80
CA GLU A 67 13.48 12.36 15.38
C GLU A 67 12.91 11.05 14.86
N ARG A 68 11.58 10.99 14.71
CA ARG A 68 10.87 9.80 14.23
C ARG A 68 10.65 9.78 12.73
N GLN A 69 10.95 10.86 12.03
CA GLN A 69 10.70 11.01 10.60
C GLN A 69 9.24 10.73 10.20
N ILE A 70 8.29 11.25 11.00
CA ILE A 70 6.85 11.11 10.78
C ILE A 70 6.14 12.46 10.92
N PHE A 71 4.96 12.55 10.30
CA PHE A 71 4.01 13.63 10.55
C PHE A 71 2.70 13.07 11.11
N HIS A 72 1.94 13.92 11.79
CA HIS A 72 0.58 13.62 12.24
C HIS A 72 -0.24 14.91 12.32
N CYS A 73 -1.46 14.87 11.83
CA CYS A 73 -2.43 15.94 11.97
C CYS A 73 -3.47 15.61 13.05
N PHE A 74 -3.54 16.42 14.10
CA PHE A 74 -4.52 16.23 15.17
C PHE A 74 -5.93 16.73 14.80
N GLY A 75 -6.08 17.41 13.66
CA GLY A 75 -7.38 17.87 13.17
C GLY A 75 -8.14 16.79 12.38
N CYS A 76 -7.49 16.17 11.40
CA CYS A 76 -8.11 15.15 10.55
C CYS A 76 -7.63 13.71 10.83
N GLY A 77 -6.65 13.51 11.72
CA GLY A 77 -6.11 12.20 12.04
C GLY A 77 -5.10 11.65 11.01
N GLU A 78 -4.84 12.37 9.92
CA GLU A 78 -3.86 11.95 8.91
C GLU A 78 -2.45 11.93 9.46
N GLY A 79 -1.69 10.88 9.12
CA GLY A 79 -0.32 10.71 9.55
C GLY A 79 0.44 9.72 8.69
N GLY A 80 1.77 9.72 8.82
CA GLY A 80 2.65 8.83 8.08
C GLY A 80 4.09 9.31 8.04
N ASP A 81 4.85 8.73 7.13
CA ASP A 81 6.23 9.06 6.81
C ASP A 81 6.32 9.97 5.56
N ALA A 82 7.53 10.17 5.06
CA ALA A 82 7.81 10.96 3.86
C ALA A 82 7.08 10.43 2.61
N VAL A 83 6.98 9.10 2.46
CA VAL A 83 6.28 8.48 1.33
C VAL A 83 4.78 8.74 1.43
N GLY A 84 4.20 8.49 2.60
CA GLY A 84 2.78 8.72 2.87
C GLY A 84 2.39 10.19 2.67
N PHE A 85 3.29 11.13 2.99
CA PHE A 85 3.07 12.54 2.73
C PHE A 85 3.00 12.84 1.23
N LEU A 86 3.98 12.40 0.42
CA LEU A 86 3.99 12.64 -1.02
C LEU A 86 2.83 11.98 -1.74
N MET A 87 2.48 10.74 -1.38
CA MET A 87 1.35 10.04 -1.96
C MET A 87 0.04 10.84 -1.83
N ARG A 88 -0.16 11.50 -0.68
CA ARG A 88 -1.36 12.32 -0.44
C ARG A 88 -1.26 13.72 -1.05
N GLN A 89 -0.08 14.36 -0.92
CA GLN A 89 0.12 15.74 -1.35
C GLN A 89 0.16 15.88 -2.87
N GLU A 90 0.80 14.92 -3.55
CA GLU A 90 1.01 14.95 -5.00
C GLU A 90 0.13 13.90 -5.73
N HIS A 91 -0.73 13.18 -4.99
CA HIS A 91 -1.61 12.11 -5.52
C HIS A 91 -0.84 11.00 -6.26
N LEU A 92 0.35 10.69 -5.76
CA LEU A 92 1.23 9.68 -6.35
C LEU A 92 0.89 8.27 -5.83
N SER A 93 1.13 7.27 -6.67
CA SER A 93 1.23 5.88 -6.22
C SER A 93 2.50 5.66 -5.40
N PHE A 94 2.56 4.58 -4.62
CA PHE A 94 3.73 4.26 -3.82
C PHE A 94 5.04 4.18 -4.65
N PRO A 95 5.09 3.49 -5.81
CA PRO A 95 6.30 3.47 -6.64
C PRO A 95 6.71 4.85 -7.17
N GLU A 96 5.75 5.72 -7.50
CA GLU A 96 6.03 7.07 -7.96
C GLU A 96 6.57 7.96 -6.83
N ALA A 97 6.01 7.85 -5.64
CA ALA A 97 6.49 8.57 -4.47
C ALA A 97 7.93 8.16 -4.11
N ILE A 98 8.27 6.86 -4.14
CA ILE A 98 9.64 6.39 -3.90
C ILE A 98 10.60 6.91 -4.98
N ARG A 99 10.20 6.94 -6.26
CA ARG A 99 11.03 7.51 -7.33
C ARG A 99 11.26 9.00 -7.12
N SER A 100 10.22 9.76 -6.80
CA SER A 100 10.33 11.20 -6.51
C SER A 100 11.29 11.48 -5.35
N LEU A 101 11.24 10.67 -4.27
CA LEU A 101 12.17 10.79 -3.14
C LEU A 101 13.60 10.42 -3.54
N ALA A 102 13.78 9.37 -4.33
CA ALA A 102 15.09 8.95 -4.81
C ALA A 102 15.74 10.02 -5.70
N ASP A 103 14.97 10.61 -6.62
CA ASP A 103 15.43 11.70 -7.50
C ASP A 103 15.86 12.92 -6.69
N ARG A 104 15.08 13.31 -5.66
CA ARG A 104 15.43 14.39 -4.75
C ARG A 104 16.70 14.12 -3.94
N ALA A 105 16.94 12.85 -3.58
CA ALA A 105 18.13 12.39 -2.87
C ALA A 105 19.34 12.15 -3.82
N GLY A 106 19.20 12.34 -5.14
CA GLY A 106 20.22 12.02 -6.13
C GLY A 106 20.54 10.53 -6.23
N MET A 107 19.62 9.66 -5.81
CA MET A 107 19.77 8.21 -5.80
C MET A 107 19.21 7.61 -7.09
N GLN A 108 20.02 6.82 -7.79
CA GLN A 108 19.52 6.03 -8.90
C GLN A 108 18.82 4.77 -8.35
N LEU A 109 17.52 4.70 -8.55
CA LEU A 109 16.80 3.44 -8.37
C LEU A 109 17.12 2.54 -9.57
N PRO A 110 17.29 1.23 -9.37
CA PRO A 110 17.45 0.31 -10.48
C PRO A 110 16.25 0.48 -11.42
N ALA A 111 16.57 0.77 -12.70
CA ALA A 111 15.56 0.85 -13.74
C ALA A 111 14.85 -0.49 -13.77
N ARG A 112 13.52 -0.48 -13.51
CA ARG A 112 12.63 -1.65 -13.51
C ARG A 112 13.42 -2.94 -13.25
N VAL A 113 13.45 -3.37 -12.01
CA VAL A 113 13.62 -4.80 -11.82
C VAL A 113 12.30 -5.36 -12.35
N SER A 114 12.27 -5.72 -13.65
CA SER A 114 11.37 -6.76 -14.11
C SER A 114 11.40 -7.78 -12.99
N ALA A 115 10.23 -8.18 -12.51
CA ALA A 115 10.13 -9.17 -11.45
C ALA A 115 10.91 -10.42 -11.91
N THR A 116 12.24 -10.36 -11.78
CA THR A 116 12.99 -11.60 -11.67
C THR A 116 12.32 -12.27 -10.50
N PRO A 117 11.73 -13.45 -10.70
CA PRO A 117 11.24 -14.22 -9.57
C PRO A 117 12.39 -14.13 -8.57
N ARG A 118 12.12 -13.54 -7.39
CA ARG A 118 13.07 -13.63 -6.30
C ARG A 118 13.66 -15.04 -6.39
N ALA A 119 14.95 -15.14 -6.64
CA ALA A 119 15.72 -16.30 -6.26
C ALA A 119 15.71 -16.35 -4.72
N GLY A 120 14.53 -16.27 -4.17
CA GLY A 120 14.11 -16.67 -2.86
C GLY A 120 14.20 -18.17 -2.93
N THR A 121 15.19 -18.70 -2.19
CA THR A 121 15.31 -20.09 -1.82
C THR A 121 13.96 -20.78 -1.96
N GLY A 122 13.85 -21.90 -2.67
CA GLY A 122 12.60 -22.62 -3.04
C GLY A 122 11.55 -22.85 -1.93
N ARG A 123 11.74 -22.24 -0.76
CA ARG A 123 10.79 -22.13 0.34
C ARG A 123 9.63 -21.15 0.10
N ASP A 124 9.85 -20.05 -0.64
CA ASP A 124 8.78 -19.06 -0.87
C ASP A 124 7.81 -19.51 -1.96
N GLU A 125 8.29 -20.24 -2.96
CA GLU A 125 7.43 -20.80 -3.99
C GLU A 125 6.60 -21.97 -3.42
N ASP A 126 7.20 -22.83 -2.60
CA ASP A 126 6.51 -23.89 -1.88
C ASP A 126 5.48 -23.30 -0.89
N GLY A 127 5.81 -22.22 -0.18
CA GLY A 127 4.88 -21.51 0.69
C GLY A 127 3.69 -20.90 -0.07
N ARG A 128 3.92 -20.31 -1.24
CA ARG A 128 2.86 -19.77 -2.10
C ARG A 128 1.94 -20.88 -2.65
N LEU A 129 2.54 -21.95 -3.12
CA LEU A 129 1.77 -23.12 -3.61
C LEU A 129 0.94 -23.75 -2.50
N ARG A 130 1.51 -23.86 -1.29
CA ARG A 130 0.76 -24.33 -0.10
C ARG A 130 -0.39 -23.41 0.27
N LEU A 131 -0.18 -22.08 0.27
CA LEU A 131 -1.23 -21.10 0.51
C LEU A 131 -2.35 -21.23 -0.52
N LEU A 132 -2.02 -21.33 -1.81
CA LEU A 132 -3.00 -21.51 -2.87
C LEU A 132 -3.77 -22.83 -2.71
N ALA A 133 -3.10 -23.91 -2.32
CA ALA A 133 -3.74 -25.21 -2.06
C ALA A 133 -4.70 -25.13 -0.86
N ILE A 134 -4.29 -24.45 0.22
CA ILE A 134 -5.14 -24.22 1.41
C ILE A 134 -6.36 -23.37 1.04
N HIS A 135 -6.18 -22.28 0.30
CA HIS A 135 -7.28 -21.42 -0.14
C HIS A 135 -8.27 -22.18 -1.02
N LYS A 136 -7.76 -23.02 -1.95
CA LYS A 136 -8.62 -23.87 -2.80
C LYS A 136 -9.40 -24.89 -1.97
N ALA A 137 -8.75 -25.56 -1.03
CA ALA A 137 -9.40 -26.52 -0.15
C ALA A 137 -10.44 -25.86 0.76
N ALA A 138 -10.14 -24.69 1.31
CA ALA A 138 -11.07 -23.92 2.13
C ALA A 138 -12.29 -23.45 1.31
N ALA A 139 -12.07 -22.93 0.11
CA ALA A 139 -13.16 -22.53 -0.77
C ALA A 139 -14.08 -23.70 -1.13
N GLU A 140 -13.50 -24.86 -1.42
CA GLU A 140 -14.26 -26.07 -1.72
C GLU A 140 -15.05 -26.56 -0.50
N PHE A 141 -14.41 -26.55 0.69
CA PHE A 141 -15.08 -26.91 1.95
C PHE A 141 -16.28 -25.99 2.22
N PHE A 142 -16.10 -24.66 2.15
CA PHE A 142 -17.20 -23.72 2.38
C PHE A 142 -18.29 -23.82 1.32
N ARG A 143 -17.94 -24.09 0.07
CA ARG A 143 -18.91 -24.33 -0.99
C ARG A 143 -19.75 -25.58 -0.68
N GLN A 144 -19.13 -26.67 -0.25
CA GLN A 144 -19.84 -27.91 0.15
C GLN A 144 -20.76 -27.63 1.33
N GLN A 145 -20.28 -26.95 2.38
CA GLN A 145 -21.11 -26.61 3.53
C GLN A 145 -22.31 -25.73 3.13
N LEU A 146 -22.07 -24.75 2.23
CA LEU A 146 -23.14 -23.87 1.76
C LEU A 146 -24.19 -24.61 0.92
N THR A 147 -23.79 -25.63 0.16
CA THR A 147 -24.71 -26.45 -0.67
C THR A 147 -25.40 -27.54 0.11
N ASP A 148 -24.92 -27.90 1.31
CA ASP A 148 -25.60 -28.86 2.17
C ASP A 148 -27.01 -28.40 2.51
N GLN A 149 -27.98 -29.32 2.39
CA GLN A 149 -29.41 -28.99 2.53
C GLN A 149 -29.80 -28.61 3.96
N THR A 150 -29.12 -29.17 4.95
CA THR A 150 -29.43 -28.98 6.36
C THR A 150 -28.57 -27.89 7.00
N GLU A 151 -27.26 -28.04 6.95
CA GLU A 151 -26.34 -27.11 7.62
C GLU A 151 -26.21 -25.77 6.90
N GLY A 152 -26.25 -25.75 5.57
CA GLY A 152 -26.16 -24.53 4.76
C GLY A 152 -27.44 -23.71 4.68
N ALA A 153 -28.59 -24.17 5.19
CA ALA A 153 -29.90 -23.54 4.99
C ALA A 153 -29.97 -22.11 5.54
N SER A 154 -29.44 -21.87 6.73
CA SER A 154 -29.44 -20.54 7.35
C SER A 154 -28.53 -19.56 6.61
N ALA A 155 -27.36 -20.02 6.18
CA ALA A 155 -26.40 -19.23 5.41
C ALA A 155 -26.97 -18.85 4.04
N ARG A 156 -27.59 -19.78 3.31
CA ARG A 156 -28.28 -19.49 2.05
C ARG A 156 -29.39 -18.46 2.21
N THR A 157 -30.20 -18.58 3.27
CA THR A 157 -31.25 -17.62 3.57
C THR A 157 -30.68 -16.22 3.82
N TYR A 158 -29.61 -16.13 4.57
CA TYR A 158 -28.90 -14.87 4.81
C TYR A 158 -28.33 -14.25 3.52
N LEU A 159 -27.66 -15.04 2.68
CA LEU A 159 -27.09 -14.58 1.41
C LEU A 159 -28.18 -14.12 0.44
N ARG A 160 -29.30 -14.85 0.36
CA ARG A 160 -30.46 -14.45 -0.45
C ARG A 160 -31.04 -13.14 0.03
N GLY A 161 -31.14 -12.91 1.35
CA GLY A 161 -31.58 -11.65 1.93
C GLY A 161 -30.66 -10.46 1.62
N ARG A 162 -29.40 -10.71 1.27
CA ARG A 162 -28.42 -9.71 0.82
C ARG A 162 -28.34 -9.55 -0.70
N GLY A 163 -29.17 -10.23 -1.46
CA GLY A 163 -29.19 -10.15 -2.93
C GLY A 163 -28.04 -10.86 -3.63
N ILE A 164 -27.35 -11.79 -2.93
CA ILE A 164 -26.29 -12.61 -3.53
C ILE A 164 -26.94 -13.80 -4.22
N PRO A 165 -26.75 -13.97 -5.54
CA PRO A 165 -27.38 -15.07 -6.28
C PRO A 165 -26.77 -16.43 -5.94
N GLU A 166 -27.56 -17.49 -6.01
CA GLU A 166 -27.14 -18.88 -5.74
C GLU A 166 -26.20 -19.45 -6.84
N SER A 167 -26.01 -18.75 -7.95
CA SER A 167 -25.24 -19.17 -9.12
C SER A 167 -23.81 -18.61 -9.12
N MET A 168 -23.14 -18.55 -7.98
CA MET A 168 -21.72 -18.22 -7.91
C MET A 168 -20.85 -19.49 -7.84
#